data_53f5f466944774409f48be084b396f8e
#
_entry.id   53f5f466944774409f48be084b396f8e
#
_cell.length_a   1.000
_cell.length_b   1.000
_cell.length_c   1.000
_cell.angle_alpha   90.00
_cell.angle_beta   90.00
_cell.angle_gamma   90.00
#
_symmetry.space_group_name_H-M   'P 1'
#
loop_
_entity.id
_entity.type
_entity.pdbx_description
1 polymer ?
#
loop_
_entity_poly.entity_id
_entity_poly.type
_entity_poly.pdbx_seq_one_letter_code
_entity_poly.pdbx_strand_id
1 'polypeptide(L)'
;RGEALNHYTQMGVTASKMCYEPIMRYGKEAMESNNEGKVSYAYEQVVLAIIVSTGIASIFLTAEHIIDYNTGLAHAIFYSLTSYPHIEKNHLHGEVVSYGVLNLLLVDGNEEDIRKLNKIRYNPNKYNVCKQ
;
A
#
# COMPACT_ATOMS: atom_id res chain seq x y z
N ARG A 1 -13.33 13.09 -5.07
CA ARG A 1 -14.70 13.12 -5.64
C ARG A 1 -15.53 14.31 -5.17
N GLY A 2 -15.11 15.04 -4.12
CA GLY A 2 -15.85 16.18 -3.58
C GLY A 2 -17.17 15.84 -2.88
N GLU A 3 -17.42 14.57 -2.61
CA GLU A 3 -18.62 14.10 -1.91
C GLU A 3 -18.48 14.36 -0.39
N ALA A 4 -19.59 14.75 0.25
CA ALA A 4 -19.63 14.83 1.70
C ALA A 4 -19.59 13.40 2.28
N LEU A 5 -18.55 13.09 3.04
CA LEU A 5 -18.42 11.81 3.69
C LEU A 5 -19.36 11.72 4.90
N ASN A 6 -20.12 10.65 5.00
CA ASN A 6 -20.86 10.36 6.23
C ASN A 6 -19.89 9.96 7.35
N HIS A 7 -20.38 9.95 8.59
CA HIS A 7 -19.56 9.66 9.76
C HIS A 7 -18.84 8.30 9.67
N TYR A 8 -19.51 7.28 9.16
CA TYR A 8 -18.97 5.93 9.01
C TYR A 8 -17.79 5.89 8.02
N THR A 9 -17.96 6.54 6.87
CA THR A 9 -16.90 6.65 5.87
C THR A 9 -15.72 7.49 6.38
N GLN A 10 -15.99 8.54 7.18
CA GLN A 10 -14.93 9.32 7.82
C GLN A 10 -14.10 8.49 8.79
N MET A 11 -14.72 7.56 9.54
CA MET A 11 -13.99 6.60 10.38
C MET A 11 -13.07 5.71 9.53
N GLY A 12 -13.56 5.22 8.39
CA GLY A 12 -12.76 4.44 7.44
C GLY A 12 -11.56 5.21 6.90
N VAL A 13 -11.75 6.46 6.49
CA VAL A 13 -10.66 7.35 6.04
C VAL A 13 -9.64 7.57 7.15
N THR A 14 -10.10 7.75 8.39
CA THR A 14 -9.20 7.93 9.55
C THR A 14 -8.42 6.65 9.82
N ALA A 15 -9.09 5.50 9.80
CA ALA A 15 -8.44 4.18 9.98
C ALA A 15 -7.41 3.91 8.87
N SER A 16 -7.65 4.35 7.63
CA SER A 16 -6.72 4.20 6.52
C SER A 16 -5.39 4.92 6.75
N LYS A 17 -5.36 6.02 7.51
CA LYS A 17 -4.10 6.67 7.91
C LYS A 17 -3.26 5.78 8.81
N MET A 18 -3.89 5.01 9.68
CA MET A 18 -3.20 4.03 10.53
C MET A 18 -2.63 2.84 9.74
N CYS A 19 -3.11 2.60 8.52
CA CYS A 19 -2.48 1.63 7.63
C CYS A 19 -1.20 2.20 7.00
N TYR A 20 -1.22 3.46 6.61
CA TYR A 20 -0.16 4.10 5.84
C TYR A 20 0.97 4.66 6.70
N GLU A 21 0.65 5.42 7.76
CA GLU A 21 1.64 6.14 8.57
C GLU A 21 2.71 5.23 9.22
N PRO A 22 2.38 4.07 9.83
CA PRO A 22 3.39 3.18 10.38
C PRO A 22 4.33 2.62 9.31
N ILE A 23 3.81 2.31 8.12
CA ILE A 23 4.63 1.81 7.01
C ILE A 23 5.61 2.89 6.55
N MET A 24 5.16 4.13 6.40
CA MET A 24 6.02 5.24 6.01
C MET A 24 7.08 5.57 7.05
N ARG A 25 6.73 5.44 8.34
CA ARG A 25 7.62 5.76 9.46
C ARG A 25 8.61 4.64 9.76
N TYR A 26 8.16 3.41 9.78
CA TYR A 26 8.89 2.26 10.31
C TYR A 26 9.24 1.22 9.25
N GLY A 27 8.75 1.33 8.02
CA GLY A 27 8.85 0.28 7.01
C GLY A 27 10.28 -0.14 6.70
N LYS A 28 11.23 0.80 6.67
CA LYS A 28 12.65 0.49 6.45
C LYS A 28 13.23 -0.35 7.58
N GLU A 29 13.08 0.12 8.82
CA GLU A 29 13.57 -0.57 10.02
C GLU A 29 12.89 -1.93 10.21
N ALA A 30 11.58 -2.00 9.95
CA ALA A 30 10.84 -3.26 10.00
C ALA A 30 11.38 -4.28 8.99
N MET A 31 11.74 -3.85 7.79
CA MET A 31 12.32 -4.72 6.77
C MET A 31 13.73 -5.20 7.18
N GLU A 32 14.53 -4.33 7.76
CA GLU A 32 15.86 -4.69 8.30
C GLU A 32 15.71 -5.74 9.42
N SER A 33 14.80 -5.52 10.37
CA SER A 33 14.49 -6.46 11.44
C SER A 33 13.99 -7.81 10.92
N ASN A 34 13.13 -7.80 9.92
CA ASN A 34 12.64 -9.04 9.26
C ASN A 34 13.79 -9.83 8.63
N ASN A 35 14.72 -9.16 7.95
CA ASN A 35 15.88 -9.81 7.33
C ASN A 35 16.84 -10.41 8.37
N GLU A 36 16.90 -9.81 9.56
CA GLU A 36 17.69 -10.32 10.69
C GLU A 36 16.96 -11.37 11.53
N GLY A 37 15.70 -11.68 11.21
CA GLY A 37 14.87 -12.60 11.98
C GLY A 37 14.52 -12.09 13.38
N LYS A 38 14.49 -10.76 13.58
CA LYS A 38 14.23 -10.11 14.86
C LYS A 38 12.86 -9.44 14.86
N VAL A 39 12.21 -9.47 16.03
CA VAL A 39 10.98 -8.71 16.28
C VAL A 39 11.37 -7.40 16.96
N SER A 40 11.42 -6.31 16.21
CA SER A 40 11.61 -4.96 16.77
C SER A 40 10.27 -4.25 16.93
N TYR A 41 10.27 -3.14 17.66
CA TYR A 41 9.10 -2.27 17.75
C TYR A 41 8.60 -1.83 16.38
N ALA A 42 9.51 -1.45 15.48
CA ALA A 42 9.18 -1.06 14.11
C ALA A 42 8.49 -2.20 13.34
N TYR A 43 9.00 -3.43 13.48
CA TYR A 43 8.40 -4.62 12.89
C TYR A 43 6.98 -4.85 13.40
N GLU A 44 6.77 -4.81 14.72
CA GLU A 44 5.44 -4.95 15.32
C GLU A 44 4.46 -3.90 14.81
N GLN A 45 4.87 -2.62 14.76
CA GLN A 45 3.98 -1.54 14.28
C GLN A 45 3.56 -1.74 12.83
N VAL A 46 4.48 -2.18 11.97
CA VAL A 46 4.17 -2.45 10.55
C VAL A 46 3.25 -3.68 10.41
N VAL A 47 3.51 -4.75 11.15
CA VAL A 47 2.66 -5.95 11.13
C VAL A 47 1.25 -5.62 11.63
N LEU A 48 1.12 -4.86 12.71
CA LEU A 48 -0.19 -4.41 13.23
C LEU A 48 -0.92 -3.52 12.21
N ALA A 49 -0.21 -2.64 11.52
CA ALA A 49 -0.79 -1.82 10.45
C ALA A 49 -1.33 -2.68 9.30
N ILE A 50 -0.58 -3.70 8.88
CA ILE A 50 -0.97 -4.60 7.79
C ILE A 50 -2.17 -5.47 8.19
N ILE A 51 -2.20 -6.02 9.40
CA ILE A 51 -3.23 -6.99 9.80
C ILE A 51 -4.44 -6.27 10.42
N VAL A 52 -4.21 -5.49 11.47
CA VAL A 52 -5.29 -4.92 12.28
C VAL A 52 -5.87 -3.67 11.64
N SER A 53 -5.00 -2.70 11.32
CA SER A 53 -5.48 -1.42 10.78
C SER A 53 -6.14 -1.59 9.41
N THR A 54 -5.58 -2.44 8.54
CA THR A 54 -6.18 -2.73 7.23
C THR A 54 -7.52 -3.48 7.39
N GLY A 55 -7.62 -4.42 8.34
CA GLY A 55 -8.87 -5.11 8.64
C GLY A 55 -9.96 -4.13 9.09
N ILE A 56 -9.63 -3.23 10.01
CA ILE A 56 -10.56 -2.20 10.50
C ILE A 56 -10.97 -1.23 9.37
N ALA A 57 -10.00 -0.74 8.60
CA ALA A 57 -10.29 0.14 7.47
C ALA A 57 -11.19 -0.55 6.45
N SER A 58 -10.97 -1.83 6.16
CA SER A 58 -11.80 -2.61 5.25
C SER A 58 -13.25 -2.70 5.72
N ILE A 59 -13.50 -2.95 7.02
CA ILE A 59 -14.86 -3.01 7.59
C ILE A 59 -15.63 -1.69 7.34
N PHE A 60 -14.97 -0.55 7.53
CA PHE A 60 -15.62 0.76 7.35
C PHE A 60 -15.77 1.19 5.89
N LEU A 61 -14.91 0.70 5.01
CA LEU A 61 -14.89 1.11 3.60
C LEU A 61 -15.59 0.12 2.67
N THR A 62 -15.91 -1.09 3.15
CA THR A 62 -16.63 -2.10 2.38
C THR A 62 -18.12 -1.97 2.68
N ALA A 63 -18.85 -1.33 1.78
CA ALA A 63 -20.32 -1.35 1.79
C ALA A 63 -20.79 -2.18 0.59
N GLU A 64 -21.88 -2.95 0.75
CA GLU A 64 -22.39 -3.87 -0.28
C GLU A 64 -22.69 -3.22 -1.64
N HIS A 65 -22.84 -1.91 -1.67
CA HIS A 65 -23.17 -1.15 -2.87
C HIS A 65 -22.10 -0.15 -3.32
N ILE A 66 -20.96 -0.05 -2.63
CA ILE A 66 -19.89 0.91 -2.95
C ILE A 66 -18.58 0.14 -3.19
N ILE A 67 -18.51 -0.52 -4.32
CA ILE A 67 -17.31 -1.22 -4.81
C ILE A 67 -16.14 -0.22 -5.03
N ASP A 68 -16.45 1.03 -5.25
CA ASP A 68 -15.52 2.08 -5.67
C ASP A 68 -14.42 2.43 -4.67
N TYR A 69 -14.62 2.22 -3.39
CA TYR A 69 -13.58 2.47 -2.38
C TYR A 69 -12.46 1.41 -2.38
N ASN A 70 -12.78 0.20 -2.84
CA ASN A 70 -11.82 -0.92 -2.95
C ASN A 70 -11.16 -1.00 -4.34
N THR A 71 -11.68 -0.29 -5.33
CA THR A 71 -11.22 -0.33 -6.73
C THR A 71 -10.75 1.04 -7.22
N GLY A 72 -9.91 1.70 -6.43
CA GLY A 72 -9.28 2.95 -6.85
C GLY A 72 -8.34 2.78 -8.07
N LEU A 73 -7.90 3.90 -8.63
CA LEU A 73 -7.04 3.95 -9.82
C LEU A 73 -5.85 2.98 -9.76
N ALA A 74 -5.22 2.83 -8.59
CA ALA A 74 -4.09 1.93 -8.41
C ALA A 74 -4.44 0.46 -8.68
N HIS A 75 -5.61 0.00 -8.23
CA HIS A 75 -6.09 -1.35 -8.52
C HIS A 75 -6.60 -1.51 -9.95
N ALA A 76 -7.20 -0.47 -10.53
CA ALA A 76 -7.59 -0.50 -11.95
C ALA A 76 -6.36 -0.70 -12.86
N ILE A 77 -5.24 -0.02 -12.55
CA ILE A 77 -3.96 -0.21 -13.23
C ILE A 77 -3.43 -1.63 -12.98
N PHE A 78 -3.52 -2.14 -11.74
CA PHE A 78 -3.12 -3.50 -11.40
C PHE A 78 -3.88 -4.53 -12.25
N TYR A 79 -5.21 -4.48 -12.31
CA TYR A 79 -6.00 -5.42 -13.10
C TYR A 79 -5.71 -5.34 -14.59
N SER A 80 -5.48 -4.13 -15.12
CA SER A 80 -5.08 -3.96 -16.52
C SER A 80 -3.72 -4.58 -16.82
N LEU A 81 -2.73 -4.40 -15.93
CA LEU A 81 -1.38 -4.92 -16.13
C LEU A 81 -1.30 -6.44 -15.94
N THR A 82 -2.03 -6.99 -14.97
CA THR A 82 -2.04 -8.44 -14.70
C THR A 82 -2.85 -9.24 -15.73
N SER A 83 -3.56 -8.59 -16.65
CA SER A 83 -4.09 -9.26 -17.85
C SER A 83 -2.98 -9.78 -18.78
N TYR A 84 -1.76 -9.28 -18.63
CA TYR A 84 -0.59 -9.78 -19.35
C TYR A 84 0.08 -10.91 -18.55
N PRO A 85 0.13 -12.15 -19.07
CA PRO A 85 0.66 -13.32 -18.34
C PRO A 85 2.11 -13.15 -17.86
N HIS A 86 2.91 -12.36 -18.54
CA HIS A 86 4.28 -12.08 -18.14
C HIS A 86 4.34 -11.26 -16.84
N ILE A 87 3.47 -10.29 -16.68
CA ILE A 87 3.42 -9.45 -15.47
C ILE A 87 2.84 -10.27 -14.32
N GLU A 88 1.73 -10.97 -14.55
CA GLU A 88 1.07 -11.79 -13.53
C GLU A 88 2.01 -12.83 -12.92
N LYS A 89 2.84 -13.50 -13.74
CA LYS A 89 3.71 -14.58 -13.29
C LYS A 89 5.01 -14.12 -12.63
N ASN A 90 5.50 -12.93 -12.97
CA ASN A 90 6.84 -12.49 -12.57
C ASN A 90 6.85 -11.38 -11.51
N HIS A 91 5.69 -10.84 -11.15
CA HIS A 91 5.58 -9.75 -10.20
C HIS A 91 4.60 -10.06 -9.07
N LEU A 92 4.95 -9.63 -7.86
CA LEU A 92 4.05 -9.72 -6.72
C LEU A 92 2.94 -8.67 -6.83
N HIS A 93 1.76 -8.99 -6.28
CA HIS A 93 0.61 -8.09 -6.23
C HIS A 93 1.00 -6.68 -5.76
N GLY A 94 1.69 -6.58 -4.64
CA GLY A 94 2.12 -5.30 -4.07
C GLY A 94 3.08 -4.49 -4.95
N GLU A 95 3.90 -5.15 -5.78
CA GLU A 95 4.79 -4.46 -6.72
C GLU A 95 3.99 -3.77 -7.82
N VAL A 96 3.01 -4.45 -8.40
CA VAL A 96 2.16 -3.91 -9.47
C VAL A 96 1.23 -2.83 -8.91
N VAL A 97 0.60 -3.06 -7.74
CA VAL A 97 -0.23 -2.03 -7.09
C VAL A 97 0.59 -0.81 -6.72
N SER A 98 1.83 -0.97 -6.25
CA SER A 98 2.69 0.19 -5.90
C SER A 98 3.02 1.07 -7.12
N TYR A 99 3.09 0.48 -8.31
CA TYR A 99 3.19 1.25 -9.55
C TYR A 99 1.91 2.06 -9.82
N GLY A 100 0.75 1.45 -9.58
CA GLY A 100 -0.54 2.13 -9.68
C GLY A 100 -0.68 3.30 -8.68
N VAL A 101 -0.17 3.14 -7.45
CA VAL A 101 -0.15 4.21 -6.44
C VAL A 101 0.72 5.39 -6.89
N LEU A 102 1.88 5.15 -7.51
CA LEU A 102 2.70 6.23 -8.06
C LEU A 102 1.96 7.03 -9.13
N ASN A 103 1.24 6.34 -10.01
CA ASN A 103 0.44 7.01 -11.04
C ASN A 103 -0.71 7.83 -10.42
N LEU A 104 -1.37 7.30 -9.38
CA LEU A 104 -2.39 8.04 -8.64
C LEU A 104 -1.83 9.34 -8.05
N LEU A 105 -0.68 9.27 -7.37
CA LEU A 105 -0.03 10.44 -6.79
C LEU A 105 0.42 11.48 -7.81
N LEU A 106 0.85 11.02 -9.00
CA LEU A 106 1.17 11.90 -10.13
C LEU A 106 -0.08 12.65 -10.62
N VAL A 107 -1.21 11.96 -10.73
CA VAL A 107 -2.50 12.56 -11.12
C VAL A 107 -2.97 13.58 -10.07
N ASP A 108 -2.78 13.27 -8.78
CA ASP A 108 -3.15 14.16 -7.66
C ASP A 108 -2.17 15.33 -7.47
N GLY A 109 -1.04 15.33 -8.18
CA GLY A 109 -0.01 16.36 -8.05
C GLY A 109 0.75 16.34 -6.71
N ASN A 110 0.72 15.20 -5.99
CA ASN A 110 1.35 15.05 -4.69
C ASN A 110 2.84 14.67 -4.80
N GLU A 111 3.68 15.65 -5.14
CA GLU A 111 5.12 15.43 -5.31
C GLU A 111 5.84 14.99 -4.03
N GLU A 112 5.36 15.39 -2.85
CA GLU A 112 5.99 15.04 -1.58
C GLU A 112 5.89 13.54 -1.31
N ASP A 113 4.71 12.97 -1.48
CA ASP A 113 4.49 11.55 -1.26
C ASP A 113 5.13 10.69 -2.36
N ILE A 114 5.20 11.18 -3.60
CA ILE A 114 5.98 10.54 -4.67
C ILE A 114 7.44 10.40 -4.26
N ARG A 115 8.06 11.46 -3.72
CA ARG A 115 9.45 11.43 -3.25
C ARG A 115 9.65 10.45 -2.08
N LYS A 116 8.70 10.39 -1.14
CA LYS A 116 8.72 9.45 -0.01
C LYS A 116 8.65 8.00 -0.48
N LEU A 117 7.69 7.69 -1.35
CA LEU A 117 7.52 6.34 -1.90
C LEU A 117 8.72 5.87 -2.72
N ASN A 118 9.30 6.73 -3.53
CA ASN A 118 10.51 6.39 -4.29
C ASN A 118 11.71 6.06 -3.38
N LYS A 119 11.85 6.72 -2.24
CA LYS A 119 12.90 6.39 -1.25
C LYS A 119 12.70 5.01 -0.61
N ILE A 120 11.45 4.60 -0.38
CA ILE A 120 11.12 3.28 0.20
C ILE A 120 11.29 2.18 -0.86
N ARG A 121 10.87 2.44 -2.08
CA ARG A 121 10.87 1.47 -3.19
C ARG A 121 12.27 1.19 -3.73
N TYR A 122 13.13 2.20 -3.77
CA TYR A 122 14.47 2.07 -4.35
C TYR A 122 15.45 1.51 -3.34
N ASN A 123 15.47 0.18 -3.21
CA ASN A 123 16.58 -0.56 -2.61
C ASN A 123 17.30 -1.32 -3.73
N PRO A 124 18.44 -0.82 -4.23
CA PRO A 124 19.16 -1.44 -5.33
C PRO A 124 19.66 -2.86 -5.03
N ASN A 125 19.73 -3.25 -3.76
CA ASN A 125 20.20 -4.56 -3.33
C ASN A 125 19.13 -5.64 -3.28
N LYS A 126 17.85 -5.31 -3.47
CA LYS A 126 16.75 -6.26 -3.35
C LYS A 126 16.52 -7.12 -4.60
N TYR A 127 17.03 -6.71 -5.75
CA TYR A 127 16.82 -7.41 -7.02
C TYR A 127 17.87 -8.51 -7.32
N ASN A 128 18.84 -8.73 -6.43
CA ASN A 128 19.84 -9.79 -6.61
C ASN A 128 19.44 -11.17 -6.04
N VAL A 129 18.27 -11.28 -5.39
CA VAL A 129 17.84 -12.54 -4.73
C VAL A 129 17.02 -13.45 -5.66
N CYS A 130 16.58 -12.99 -6.81
CA CYS A 130 15.81 -13.81 -7.78
C CYS A 130 16.64 -14.34 -8.95
N LYS A 131 17.94 -14.54 -8.78
CA LYS A 131 18.80 -15.23 -9.75
C LYS A 131 19.44 -16.46 -9.11
N GLN A 132 18.61 -17.35 -8.58
CA GLN A 132 18.99 -18.76 -8.37
C GLN A 132 17.80 -19.65 -8.72
#